data_046a3eae6a3ce287e86a360c349e551e
#
_entry.id   046a3eae6a3ce287e86a360c349e551e
#
_cell.length_a   1.000
_cell.length_b   1.000
_cell.length_c   1.000
_cell.angle_alpha   90.00
_cell.angle_beta   90.00
_cell.angle_gamma   90.00
#
_symmetry.space_group_name_H-M   'P 1'
#
loop_
_entity.id
_entity.type
_entity.pdbx_description
1 polymer ?
#
loop_
_entity_poly.entity_id
_entity_poly.type
_entity_poly.pdbx_seq_one_letter_code
_entity_poly.pdbx_strand_id
1 'polypeptide(L)'
;MTEHSTNHPANRLIRETSPYLLQHAYNPVDWYPWGPEAFTQAATLKRPILLSIGYSSCHWCHVMERESFENETIAALMNQHFICVKVDREERPDLDDIYMQATLALNRNQGGWPMTVFLTPDQKPFFAGTYFPPTDRYGRPGFPTLLKKIAEYWEKDHDGVVAQAVNLTARLQQGAHAPSPTTVGEAELDMAVTQFAEDFDAKQGGFGGAPKFPPATGLSLLLHCYQRTKDPHTLTMVRTTLDAMAAGGIYDHIGGGFARYSTDERWLVPHFEKMLYDNSLLARVYVEAYQVTGDHNYRRVACETLDYILNEMTSPEGGFYSATDADSEGVEGKFFVWTPEEIRAALSNEEDARRICAYYDVTAAGNWEHMNVLHTAKSLASVAKELGVTPEELQATIDRSKPLLYAARAKRVPPGLDDKVITAWNGMMISAMAEAGRVFDLPRYRKAAQRACDFLLTTLSKPDGRL
;
A
#
# COMPACT_ATOMS: atom_id res chain seq x y z
N MET A 1 15.43 -9.37 8.69
CA MET A 1 16.40 -8.30 9.04
C MET A 1 17.53 -8.43 8.06
N THR A 2 17.61 -7.52 7.09
CA THR A 2 18.80 -7.36 6.27
C THR A 2 19.94 -6.94 7.19
N GLU A 3 21.11 -7.61 7.11
CA GLU A 3 22.33 -7.19 7.78
C GLU A 3 22.72 -5.80 7.24
N HIS A 4 22.16 -4.75 7.82
CA HIS A 4 22.67 -3.40 7.62
C HIS A 4 24.08 -3.36 8.16
N SER A 5 25.02 -2.94 7.36
CA SER A 5 26.41 -2.74 7.78
C SER A 5 26.42 -1.76 8.95
N THR A 6 26.63 -2.25 10.16
CA THR A 6 26.66 -1.50 11.43
C THR A 6 27.90 -0.59 11.54
N ASN A 7 28.32 0.09 10.46
CA ASN A 7 29.48 0.96 10.45
C ASN A 7 29.26 2.33 11.11
N HIS A 8 28.00 2.70 11.37
CA HIS A 8 27.63 3.96 12.00
C HIS A 8 27.08 3.77 13.41
N PRO A 9 27.38 4.68 14.34
CA PRO A 9 26.70 4.71 15.62
C PRO A 9 25.19 4.98 15.39
N ALA A 10 24.36 4.32 16.20
CA ALA A 10 22.92 4.51 16.11
C ALA A 10 22.53 5.98 16.39
N ASN A 11 21.67 6.52 15.55
CA ASN A 11 21.05 7.82 15.78
C ASN A 11 19.84 7.69 16.74
N ARG A 12 19.07 8.78 16.95
CA ARG A 12 17.99 8.82 17.96
C ARG A 12 16.85 7.85 17.68
N LEU A 13 16.65 7.45 16.41
CA LEU A 13 15.57 6.54 16.01
C LEU A 13 15.70 5.13 16.62
N ILE A 14 16.86 4.74 17.13
CA ILE A 14 17.05 3.46 17.83
C ILE A 14 16.14 3.29 19.08
N ARG A 15 15.58 4.39 19.60
CA ARG A 15 14.71 4.39 20.76
C ARG A 15 13.21 4.31 20.40
N GLU A 16 12.92 4.32 19.13
CA GLU A 16 11.55 4.24 18.61
C GLU A 16 11.09 2.78 18.50
N THR A 17 9.79 2.57 18.33
CA THR A 17 9.16 1.25 18.21
C THR A 17 8.73 0.93 16.78
N SER A 18 8.58 1.95 15.93
CA SER A 18 8.23 1.78 14.52
C SER A 18 9.31 0.99 13.77
N PRO A 19 8.99 -0.12 13.10
CA PRO A 19 9.93 -0.82 12.23
C PRO A 19 10.55 0.09 11.16
N TYR A 20 9.77 1.02 10.61
CA TYR A 20 10.25 2.01 9.65
C TYR A 20 11.29 2.96 10.25
N LEU A 21 11.08 3.48 11.45
CA LEU A 21 12.04 4.37 12.09
C LEU A 21 13.30 3.61 12.50
N LEU A 22 13.16 2.39 13.03
CA LEU A 22 14.29 1.52 13.40
C LEU A 22 15.16 1.15 12.19
N GLN A 23 14.57 0.96 11.01
CA GLN A 23 15.26 0.72 9.75
C GLN A 23 16.30 1.81 9.44
N HIS A 24 15.98 3.07 9.78
CA HIS A 24 16.85 4.24 9.57
C HIS A 24 17.78 4.55 10.77
N ALA A 25 17.78 3.74 11.80
CA ALA A 25 18.55 4.03 13.05
C ALA A 25 20.07 4.04 12.85
N TYR A 26 20.59 3.36 11.82
CA TYR A 26 22.03 3.29 11.52
C TYR A 26 22.45 4.07 10.27
N ASN A 27 21.55 4.87 9.68
CA ASN A 27 21.95 5.78 8.62
C ASN A 27 22.96 6.82 9.12
N PRO A 28 23.90 7.28 8.27
CA PRO A 28 24.81 8.39 8.60
C PRO A 28 24.10 9.74 8.80
N VAL A 29 22.82 9.86 8.44
CA VAL A 29 21.99 11.02 8.72
C VAL A 29 21.64 11.05 10.22
N ASP A 30 21.82 12.23 10.86
CA ASP A 30 21.45 12.47 12.25
C ASP A 30 19.93 12.68 12.39
N TRP A 31 19.19 11.57 12.24
CA TRP A 31 17.74 11.58 12.30
C TRP A 31 17.20 11.84 13.71
N TYR A 32 16.19 12.68 13.77
CA TYR A 32 15.33 12.91 14.93
C TYR A 32 13.95 12.28 14.68
N PRO A 33 13.30 11.70 15.68
CA PRO A 33 11.86 11.51 15.64
C PRO A 33 11.15 12.86 15.70
N TRP A 34 9.90 12.91 15.28
CA TRP A 34 9.07 14.12 15.40
C TRP A 34 8.82 14.45 16.87
N GLY A 35 9.35 15.57 17.34
CA GLY A 35 9.20 15.95 18.75
C GLY A 35 9.93 17.23 19.14
N PRO A 36 9.75 17.67 20.40
CA PRO A 36 10.27 18.93 20.91
C PRO A 36 11.80 19.07 20.81
N GLU A 37 12.56 17.97 20.89
CA GLU A 37 14.02 17.98 20.77
C GLU A 37 14.44 18.51 19.41
N ALA A 38 13.86 17.97 18.32
CA ALA A 38 14.14 18.43 16.96
C ALA A 38 13.81 19.91 16.76
N PHE A 39 12.67 20.34 17.24
CA PHE A 39 12.20 21.74 17.07
C PHE A 39 13.04 22.73 17.86
N THR A 40 13.45 22.37 19.07
CA THR A 40 14.34 23.16 19.89
C THR A 40 15.72 23.31 19.24
N GLN A 41 16.26 22.23 18.66
CA GLN A 41 17.51 22.26 17.91
C GLN A 41 17.39 23.13 16.65
N ALA A 42 16.30 22.99 15.88
CA ALA A 42 16.05 23.82 14.70
C ALA A 42 16.01 25.31 15.05
N ALA A 43 15.31 25.69 16.11
CA ALA A 43 15.21 27.06 16.57
C ALA A 43 16.57 27.59 17.10
N THR A 44 17.28 26.79 17.89
CA THR A 44 18.57 27.18 18.49
C THR A 44 19.64 27.39 17.43
N LEU A 45 19.73 26.49 16.45
CA LEU A 45 20.71 26.53 15.38
C LEU A 45 20.25 27.42 14.19
N LYS A 46 19.00 27.91 14.23
CA LYS A 46 18.35 28.66 13.13
C LYS A 46 18.41 27.94 11.80
N ARG A 47 18.25 26.62 11.84
CA ARG A 47 18.25 25.74 10.66
C ARG A 47 16.84 25.32 10.28
N PRO A 48 16.54 25.21 8.99
CA PRO A 48 15.28 24.62 8.56
C PRO A 48 15.23 23.13 8.89
N ILE A 49 14.01 22.61 9.02
CA ILE A 49 13.77 21.18 9.22
C ILE A 49 13.63 20.52 7.85
N LEU A 50 14.34 19.40 7.65
CA LEU A 50 14.09 18.46 6.56
C LEU A 50 13.25 17.32 7.11
N LEU A 51 11.97 17.31 6.77
CA LEU A 51 11.02 16.29 7.17
C LEU A 51 10.90 15.21 6.08
N SER A 52 11.17 13.97 6.43
CA SER A 52 10.97 12.80 5.57
C SER A 52 9.88 11.90 6.14
N ILE A 53 8.79 11.72 5.40
CA ILE A 53 7.67 10.87 5.78
C ILE A 53 7.59 9.68 4.82
N GLY A 54 7.39 8.49 5.37
CA GLY A 54 7.24 7.25 4.63
C GLY A 54 6.66 6.15 5.50
N TYR A 55 6.85 4.90 5.12
CA TYR A 55 6.38 3.73 5.85
C TYR A 55 7.22 2.50 5.48
N SER A 56 7.12 1.44 6.26
CA SER A 56 8.04 0.29 6.24
C SER A 56 8.04 -0.47 4.91
N SER A 57 6.89 -0.73 4.31
CA SER A 57 6.76 -1.47 3.05
C SER A 57 6.89 -0.61 1.78
N CYS A 58 7.34 0.63 1.90
CA CYS A 58 7.42 1.59 0.81
C CYS A 58 8.67 1.38 -0.06
N HIS A 59 8.53 0.78 -1.24
CA HIS A 59 9.64 0.54 -2.17
C HIS A 59 10.49 1.78 -2.47
N TRP A 60 9.86 2.91 -2.86
CA TRP A 60 10.59 4.14 -3.16
C TRP A 60 11.25 4.78 -1.94
N CYS A 61 10.77 4.47 -0.72
CA CYS A 61 11.44 4.86 0.52
C CYS A 61 12.75 4.09 0.69
N HIS A 62 12.76 2.77 0.40
CA HIS A 62 13.96 1.95 0.39
C HIS A 62 14.95 2.39 -0.69
N VAL A 63 14.45 2.75 -1.89
CA VAL A 63 15.31 3.30 -2.94
C VAL A 63 16.00 4.57 -2.48
N MET A 64 15.24 5.53 -1.91
CA MET A 64 15.82 6.79 -1.41
C MET A 64 16.76 6.60 -0.23
N GLU A 65 16.51 5.59 0.61
CA GLU A 65 17.42 5.21 1.70
C GLU A 65 18.77 4.77 1.14
N ARG A 66 18.78 3.75 0.28
CA ARG A 66 20.01 3.21 -0.31
C ARG A 66 20.79 4.25 -1.13
N GLU A 67 20.09 5.07 -1.91
CA GLU A 67 20.72 6.02 -2.81
C GLU A 67 21.18 7.32 -2.11
N SER A 68 20.48 7.74 -1.06
CA SER A 68 20.69 9.07 -0.47
C SER A 68 20.98 9.04 1.04
N PHE A 69 20.19 8.32 1.84
CA PHE A 69 20.33 8.38 3.30
C PHE A 69 21.49 7.55 3.85
N GLU A 70 21.91 6.50 3.13
CA GLU A 70 23.11 5.71 3.42
C GLU A 70 24.39 6.32 2.82
N ASN A 71 24.25 7.34 1.96
CA ASN A 71 25.37 8.00 1.31
C ASN A 71 26.01 9.05 2.23
N GLU A 72 27.24 8.84 2.64
CA GLU A 72 28.02 9.69 3.55
C GLU A 72 28.06 11.16 3.09
N THR A 73 28.28 11.40 1.80
CA THR A 73 28.40 12.77 1.26
C THR A 73 27.07 13.50 1.31
N ILE A 74 25.96 12.80 1.00
CA ILE A 74 24.62 13.38 1.05
C ILE A 74 24.20 13.58 2.50
N ALA A 75 24.45 12.59 3.37
CA ALA A 75 24.18 12.68 4.80
C ALA A 75 24.93 13.85 5.46
N ALA A 76 26.20 14.07 5.09
CA ALA A 76 26.98 15.21 5.59
C ALA A 76 26.32 16.56 5.21
N LEU A 77 25.83 16.71 3.97
CA LEU A 77 25.08 17.91 3.54
C LEU A 77 23.78 18.08 4.34
N MET A 78 23.03 16.98 4.54
CA MET A 78 21.81 17.01 5.34
C MET A 78 22.09 17.46 6.77
N ASN A 79 23.06 16.83 7.45
CA ASN A 79 23.44 17.13 8.83
C ASN A 79 24.01 18.54 9.00
N GLN A 80 24.70 19.05 7.98
CA GLN A 80 25.29 20.41 8.01
C GLN A 80 24.22 21.51 7.97
N HIS A 81 23.20 21.37 7.13
CA HIS A 81 22.30 22.47 6.81
C HIS A 81 20.90 22.33 7.40
N PHE A 82 20.48 21.13 7.83
CA PHE A 82 19.12 20.86 8.27
C PHE A 82 19.09 20.15 9.63
N ILE A 83 17.95 20.25 10.30
CA ILE A 83 17.56 19.29 11.33
C ILE A 83 16.68 18.25 10.64
N CYS A 84 17.18 17.01 10.56
CA CYS A 84 16.56 15.95 9.80
C CYS A 84 15.57 15.19 10.67
N VAL A 85 14.28 15.23 10.31
CA VAL A 85 13.20 14.58 11.04
C VAL A 85 12.61 13.45 10.21
N LYS A 86 12.45 12.27 10.81
CA LYS A 86 11.84 11.09 10.19
C LYS A 86 10.49 10.79 10.84
N VAL A 87 9.48 10.48 10.02
CA VAL A 87 8.12 10.17 10.48
C VAL A 87 7.61 8.92 9.77
N ASP A 88 7.06 8.00 10.55
CA ASP A 88 6.23 6.92 10.04
C ASP A 88 4.79 7.42 9.88
N ARG A 89 4.31 7.47 8.62
CA ARG A 89 2.94 7.90 8.31
C ARG A 89 1.86 7.04 8.96
N GLU A 90 2.19 5.79 9.25
CA GLU A 90 1.23 4.83 9.81
C GLU A 90 1.04 5.04 11.31
N GLU A 91 2.08 5.51 12.02
CA GLU A 91 1.98 5.93 13.41
C GLU A 91 1.46 7.37 13.56
N ARG A 92 1.76 8.23 12.57
CA ARG A 92 1.40 9.65 12.58
C ARG A 92 0.63 10.06 11.32
N PRO A 93 -0.57 9.47 11.09
CA PRO A 93 -1.42 9.81 9.96
C PRO A 93 -1.87 11.28 9.97
N ASP A 94 -1.95 11.90 11.14
CA ASP A 94 -2.21 13.32 11.32
C ASP A 94 -1.16 14.21 10.64
N LEU A 95 0.12 13.88 10.81
CA LEU A 95 1.23 14.59 10.17
C LEU A 95 1.27 14.29 8.67
N ASP A 96 1.06 13.05 8.30
CA ASP A 96 1.03 12.64 6.90
C ASP A 96 -0.02 13.43 6.11
N ASP A 97 -1.25 13.53 6.63
CA ASP A 97 -2.33 14.28 5.97
C ASP A 97 -1.99 15.78 5.82
N ILE A 98 -1.54 16.44 6.90
CA ILE A 98 -1.20 17.86 6.87
C ILE A 98 -0.11 18.16 5.84
N TYR A 99 0.98 17.38 5.85
CA TYR A 99 2.11 17.62 4.95
C TYR A 99 1.88 17.08 3.54
N MET A 100 0.99 16.11 3.35
CA MET A 100 0.54 15.70 2.02
C MET A 100 -0.26 16.82 1.35
N GLN A 101 -1.16 17.49 2.06
CA GLN A 101 -1.88 18.66 1.53
C GLN A 101 -0.91 19.79 1.16
N ALA A 102 0.11 20.04 2.01
CA ALA A 102 1.15 20.99 1.68
C ALA A 102 1.97 20.58 0.44
N THR A 103 2.29 19.28 0.32
CA THR A 103 3.02 18.73 -0.82
C THR A 103 2.22 18.88 -2.11
N LEU A 104 0.94 18.53 -2.11
CA LEU A 104 0.05 18.72 -3.26
C LEU A 104 -0.01 20.17 -3.69
N ALA A 105 -0.16 21.10 -2.73
CA ALA A 105 -0.22 22.54 -3.01
C ALA A 105 1.09 23.09 -3.61
N LEU A 106 2.24 22.59 -3.17
CA LEU A 106 3.58 23.03 -3.62
C LEU A 106 4.07 22.32 -4.88
N ASN A 107 3.63 21.08 -5.12
CA ASN A 107 4.13 20.20 -6.18
C ASN A 107 3.09 19.92 -7.27
N ARG A 108 2.35 20.94 -7.71
CA ARG A 108 1.38 20.87 -8.83
C ARG A 108 0.38 19.72 -8.71
N ASN A 109 -0.15 19.51 -7.52
CA ASN A 109 -1.09 18.43 -7.18
C ASN A 109 -0.49 17.02 -7.32
N GLN A 110 0.83 16.88 -7.20
CA GLN A 110 1.52 15.60 -7.18
C GLN A 110 2.01 15.30 -5.76
N GLY A 111 1.61 14.18 -5.21
CA GLY A 111 2.00 13.68 -3.90
C GLY A 111 2.37 12.20 -3.96
N GLY A 112 2.85 11.67 -2.85
CA GLY A 112 3.26 10.26 -2.70
C GLY A 112 4.41 10.10 -1.72
N TRP A 113 4.82 8.88 -1.50
CA TRP A 113 5.93 8.55 -0.61
C TRP A 113 7.12 7.96 -1.39
N PRO A 114 8.38 8.25 -0.90
CA PRO A 114 8.70 9.07 0.27
C PRO A 114 8.27 10.53 0.06
N MET A 115 7.74 11.16 1.10
CA MET A 115 7.41 12.57 1.08
C MET A 115 8.55 13.35 1.75
N THR A 116 9.08 14.37 1.06
CA THR A 116 10.18 15.21 1.53
C THR A 116 9.69 16.65 1.62
N VAL A 117 9.65 17.19 2.84
CA VAL A 117 9.13 18.55 3.10
C VAL A 117 10.17 19.37 3.84
N PHE A 118 10.38 20.62 3.43
CA PHE A 118 11.24 21.55 4.13
C PHE A 118 10.38 22.54 4.92
N LEU A 119 10.68 22.63 6.22
CA LEU A 119 9.90 23.42 7.18
C LEU A 119 10.76 24.50 7.84
N THR A 120 10.10 25.56 8.25
CA THR A 120 10.66 26.50 9.23
C THR A 120 10.80 25.82 10.60
N PRO A 121 11.61 26.35 11.55
CA PRO A 121 11.71 25.80 12.90
C PRO A 121 10.37 25.71 13.65
N ASP A 122 9.39 26.53 13.31
CA ASP A 122 8.01 26.50 13.80
C ASP A 122 7.07 25.65 12.93
N GLN A 123 7.62 24.67 12.18
CA GLN A 123 6.97 23.58 11.45
C GLN A 123 6.08 24.01 10.27
N LYS A 124 6.28 25.22 9.73
CA LYS A 124 5.52 25.68 8.56
C LYS A 124 6.21 25.29 7.26
N PRO A 125 5.52 24.64 6.30
CA PRO A 125 6.13 24.17 5.05
C PRO A 125 6.39 25.31 4.08
N PHE A 126 7.57 25.28 3.41
CA PHE A 126 7.92 26.24 2.36
C PHE A 126 8.39 25.58 1.04
N PHE A 127 8.78 24.31 1.07
CA PHE A 127 9.09 23.51 -0.11
C PHE A 127 8.73 22.05 0.13
N ALA A 128 8.28 21.33 -0.91
CA ALA A 128 7.97 19.93 -0.82
C ALA A 128 8.16 19.21 -2.16
N GLY A 129 8.37 17.90 -2.07
CA GLY A 129 8.42 16.96 -3.16
C GLY A 129 8.32 15.53 -2.65
N THR A 130 8.52 14.58 -3.54
CA THR A 130 8.51 13.17 -3.21
C THR A 130 9.92 12.58 -3.26
N TYR A 131 10.17 11.61 -4.10
CA TYR A 131 11.50 11.05 -4.34
C TYR A 131 12.39 12.01 -5.14
N PHE A 132 13.67 12.12 -4.74
CA PHE A 132 14.72 12.82 -5.45
C PHE A 132 15.89 11.89 -5.75
N PRO A 133 16.36 11.79 -7.02
CA PRO A 133 17.47 10.93 -7.37
C PRO A 133 18.81 11.42 -6.76
N PRO A 134 19.81 10.56 -6.58
CA PRO A 134 21.10 10.93 -5.96
C PRO A 134 21.95 11.86 -6.83
N THR A 135 21.62 11.98 -8.11
CA THR A 135 22.35 12.82 -9.10
C THR A 135 21.38 13.56 -10.01
N ASP A 136 21.81 14.69 -10.57
CA ASP A 136 21.04 15.44 -11.56
C ASP A 136 20.79 14.57 -12.80
N ARG A 137 19.52 14.37 -13.18
CA ARG A 137 19.13 13.54 -14.34
C ARG A 137 17.94 14.17 -15.07
N TYR A 138 17.95 14.09 -16.39
CA TYR A 138 16.83 14.48 -17.27
C TYR A 138 16.28 15.90 -16.99
N GLY A 139 17.16 16.85 -16.66
CA GLY A 139 16.78 18.23 -16.34
C GLY A 139 16.12 18.42 -14.95
N ARG A 140 16.09 17.37 -14.12
CA ARG A 140 15.66 17.45 -12.73
C ARG A 140 16.87 17.47 -11.80
N PRO A 141 16.86 18.35 -10.76
CA PRO A 141 17.94 18.39 -9.80
C PRO A 141 17.95 17.10 -8.96
N GLY A 142 19.15 16.56 -8.76
CA GLY A 142 19.37 15.51 -7.77
C GLY A 142 19.26 16.05 -6.34
N PHE A 143 19.16 15.14 -5.39
CA PHE A 143 18.96 15.48 -3.99
C PHE A 143 20.08 16.41 -3.45
N PRO A 144 21.39 16.16 -3.69
CA PRO A 144 22.46 17.07 -3.24
C PRO A 144 22.34 18.48 -3.80
N THR A 145 21.97 18.61 -5.07
CA THR A 145 21.76 19.91 -5.72
C THR A 145 20.58 20.67 -5.10
N LEU A 146 19.49 19.95 -4.81
CA LEU A 146 18.33 20.49 -4.12
C LEU A 146 18.68 20.97 -2.71
N LEU A 147 19.37 20.13 -1.91
CA LEU A 147 19.77 20.46 -0.53
C LEU A 147 20.59 21.77 -0.49
N LYS A 148 21.58 21.90 -1.38
CA LYS A 148 22.40 23.13 -1.48
C LYS A 148 21.55 24.35 -1.82
N LYS A 149 20.65 24.24 -2.81
CA LYS A 149 19.77 25.36 -3.20
C LYS A 149 18.83 25.79 -2.08
N ILE A 150 18.24 24.83 -1.37
CA ILE A 150 17.36 25.14 -0.23
C ILE A 150 18.15 25.81 0.91
N ALA A 151 19.35 25.30 1.22
CA ALA A 151 20.22 25.93 2.23
C ALA A 151 20.62 27.37 1.85
N GLU A 152 21.05 27.58 0.60
CA GLU A 152 21.37 28.90 0.09
C GLU A 152 20.16 29.84 0.12
N TYR A 153 18.97 29.37 -0.23
CA TYR A 153 17.76 30.18 -0.20
C TYR A 153 17.38 30.57 1.24
N TRP A 154 17.49 29.61 2.18
CA TRP A 154 17.28 29.87 3.60
C TRP A 154 18.23 30.92 4.17
N GLU A 155 19.51 30.89 3.79
CA GLU A 155 20.52 31.86 4.26
C GLU A 155 20.36 33.25 3.62
N LYS A 156 20.04 33.32 2.31
CA LYS A 156 20.01 34.57 1.54
C LYS A 156 18.71 35.34 1.69
N ASP A 157 17.58 34.68 1.88
CA ASP A 157 16.24 35.27 1.91
C ASP A 157 15.36 34.65 3.01
N HIS A 158 15.89 34.57 4.21
CA HIS A 158 15.21 34.00 5.36
C HIS A 158 13.79 34.56 5.58
N ASP A 159 13.66 35.91 5.54
CA ASP A 159 12.37 36.56 5.80
C ASP A 159 11.35 36.28 4.69
N GLY A 160 11.79 36.21 3.43
CA GLY A 160 10.95 35.79 2.30
C GLY A 160 10.47 34.34 2.43
N VAL A 161 11.35 33.41 2.81
CA VAL A 161 11.00 32.01 3.06
C VAL A 161 9.98 31.90 4.19
N VAL A 162 10.18 32.58 5.31
CA VAL A 162 9.25 32.58 6.44
C VAL A 162 7.89 33.16 6.04
N ALA A 163 7.87 34.26 5.31
CA ALA A 163 6.64 34.88 4.82
C ALA A 163 5.87 33.94 3.88
N GLN A 164 6.56 33.23 2.98
CA GLN A 164 5.97 32.22 2.09
C GLN A 164 5.37 31.07 2.89
N ALA A 165 6.09 30.53 3.88
CA ALA A 165 5.63 29.46 4.75
C ALA A 165 4.36 29.84 5.54
N VAL A 166 4.31 31.06 6.09
CA VAL A 166 3.14 31.60 6.80
C VAL A 166 1.94 31.70 5.85
N ASN A 167 2.14 32.26 4.66
CA ASN A 167 1.06 32.41 3.67
C ASN A 167 0.50 31.04 3.21
N LEU A 168 1.36 30.04 2.97
CA LEU A 168 0.93 28.69 2.60
C LEU A 168 0.13 28.05 3.74
N THR A 169 0.65 28.13 4.97
CA THR A 169 -0.03 27.58 6.15
C THR A 169 -1.42 28.20 6.34
N ALA A 170 -1.56 29.53 6.16
CA ALA A 170 -2.84 30.19 6.27
C ALA A 170 -3.85 29.71 5.19
N ARG A 171 -3.38 29.47 3.95
CA ARG A 171 -4.24 28.89 2.88
C ARG A 171 -4.68 27.49 3.19
N LEU A 172 -3.79 26.63 3.69
CA LEU A 172 -4.12 25.25 4.07
C LEU A 172 -5.16 25.24 5.21
N GLN A 173 -5.00 26.11 6.21
CA GLN A 173 -5.96 26.25 7.31
C GLN A 173 -7.34 26.72 6.83
N GLN A 174 -7.39 27.65 5.86
CA GLN A 174 -8.65 28.10 5.27
C GLN A 174 -9.35 26.98 4.48
N GLY A 175 -8.60 26.16 3.74
CA GLY A 175 -9.14 25.00 3.02
C GLY A 175 -9.62 23.89 3.93
N ALA A 176 -9.04 23.76 5.14
CA ALA A 176 -9.45 22.77 6.14
C ALA A 176 -10.76 23.13 6.86
N HIS A 177 -11.26 24.37 6.73
CA HIS A 177 -12.58 24.74 7.25
C HIS A 177 -13.64 24.18 6.31
N ALA A 178 -14.20 23.03 6.68
CA ALA A 178 -15.30 22.41 5.96
C ALA A 178 -16.46 23.42 5.80
N PRO A 179 -17.10 23.51 4.61
CA PRO A 179 -18.34 24.24 4.48
C PRO A 179 -19.37 23.72 5.48
N SER A 180 -20.30 24.58 5.87
CA SER A 180 -21.39 24.21 6.81
C SER A 180 -21.97 22.85 6.46
N PRO A 181 -22.24 21.96 7.44
CA PRO A 181 -22.74 20.63 7.16
C PRO A 181 -24.02 20.70 6.36
N THR A 182 -23.98 20.21 5.13
CA THR A 182 -25.17 19.96 4.30
C THR A 182 -25.67 18.56 4.60
N THR A 183 -26.99 18.39 4.62
CA THR A 183 -27.59 17.07 4.75
C THR A 183 -27.29 16.28 3.47
N VAL A 184 -26.64 15.13 3.62
CA VAL A 184 -26.46 14.19 2.50
C VAL A 184 -27.78 13.47 2.26
N GLY A 185 -28.30 13.57 1.05
CA GLY A 185 -29.56 12.96 0.61
C GLY A 185 -29.37 12.05 -0.61
N GLU A 186 -30.48 11.67 -1.23
CA GLU A 186 -30.46 10.82 -2.42
C GLU A 186 -29.81 11.50 -3.62
N ALA A 187 -29.94 12.82 -3.75
CA ALA A 187 -29.34 13.57 -4.84
C ALA A 187 -27.82 13.50 -4.84
N GLU A 188 -27.18 13.57 -3.67
CA GLU A 188 -25.73 13.44 -3.52
C GLU A 188 -25.25 12.02 -3.83
N LEU A 189 -26.05 10.99 -3.47
CA LEU A 189 -25.77 9.61 -3.85
C LEU A 189 -25.86 9.39 -5.36
N ASP A 190 -26.89 9.95 -6.01
CA ASP A 190 -27.08 9.86 -7.47
C ASP A 190 -25.96 10.61 -8.21
N MET A 191 -25.54 11.76 -7.70
CA MET A 191 -24.40 12.51 -8.23
C MET A 191 -23.10 11.71 -8.11
N ALA A 192 -22.86 11.03 -6.97
CA ALA A 192 -21.70 10.17 -6.81
C ALA A 192 -21.69 9.00 -7.82
N VAL A 193 -22.83 8.34 -8.03
CA VAL A 193 -22.95 7.29 -9.06
C VAL A 193 -22.65 7.84 -10.46
N THR A 194 -23.11 9.05 -10.78
CA THR A 194 -22.84 9.71 -12.05
C THR A 194 -21.34 9.99 -12.24
N GLN A 195 -20.66 10.50 -11.21
CA GLN A 195 -19.20 10.73 -11.25
C GLN A 195 -18.42 9.44 -11.46
N PHE A 196 -18.79 8.35 -10.75
CA PHE A 196 -18.17 7.05 -10.99
C PHE A 196 -18.42 6.56 -12.42
N ALA A 197 -19.60 6.78 -13.00
CA ALA A 197 -19.91 6.36 -14.36
C ALA A 197 -19.10 7.14 -15.42
N GLU A 198 -18.79 8.42 -15.18
CA GLU A 198 -17.96 9.25 -16.06
C GLU A 198 -16.49 8.78 -16.09
N ASP A 199 -15.96 8.32 -14.96
CA ASP A 199 -14.57 7.86 -14.83
C ASP A 199 -14.40 6.35 -15.07
N PHE A 200 -15.49 5.60 -15.29
CA PHE A 200 -15.47 4.14 -15.39
C PHE A 200 -14.75 3.63 -16.64
N ASP A 201 -13.75 2.79 -16.43
CA ASP A 201 -13.09 2.03 -17.50
C ASP A 201 -13.92 0.76 -17.83
N ALA A 202 -14.77 0.85 -18.81
CA ALA A 202 -15.64 -0.26 -19.22
C ALA A 202 -14.89 -1.47 -19.80
N LYS A 203 -13.61 -1.31 -20.20
CA LYS A 203 -12.78 -2.38 -20.78
C LYS A 203 -11.98 -3.12 -19.74
N GLN A 204 -11.33 -2.38 -18.84
CA GLN A 204 -10.39 -2.93 -17.85
C GLN A 204 -10.95 -2.93 -16.43
N GLY A 205 -12.12 -2.31 -16.21
CA GLY A 205 -12.63 -2.08 -14.87
C GLY A 205 -11.84 -1.03 -14.08
N GLY A 206 -12.39 -0.60 -12.97
CA GLY A 206 -11.86 0.51 -12.19
C GLY A 206 -12.24 1.87 -12.73
N PHE A 207 -11.66 2.92 -12.17
CA PHE A 207 -12.00 4.31 -12.45
C PHE A 207 -10.73 5.10 -12.73
N GLY A 208 -10.71 5.85 -13.83
CA GLY A 208 -9.52 6.55 -14.30
C GLY A 208 -8.46 5.66 -14.94
N GLY A 209 -7.25 6.20 -15.14
CA GLY A 209 -6.10 5.54 -15.78
C GLY A 209 -5.10 4.96 -14.76
N ALA A 210 -3.94 4.52 -15.29
CA ALA A 210 -2.83 4.03 -14.45
C ALA A 210 -2.10 5.18 -13.72
N PRO A 211 -1.57 4.93 -12.48
CA PRO A 211 -1.73 3.70 -11.70
C PRO A 211 -3.15 3.54 -11.15
N LYS A 212 -3.65 2.29 -11.06
CA LYS A 212 -5.00 2.00 -10.56
C LYS A 212 -4.96 1.48 -9.13
N PHE A 213 -5.67 2.17 -8.24
CA PHE A 213 -5.90 1.71 -6.87
C PHE A 213 -7.25 1.00 -6.76
N PRO A 214 -7.34 -0.13 -6.01
CA PRO A 214 -8.60 -0.79 -5.74
C PRO A 214 -9.61 0.16 -5.05
N PRO A 215 -10.74 0.49 -5.69
CA PRO A 215 -11.68 1.50 -5.16
C PRO A 215 -12.72 0.85 -4.23
N ALA A 216 -12.27 0.07 -3.22
CA ALA A 216 -13.14 -0.78 -2.42
C ALA A 216 -14.32 -0.04 -1.77
N THR A 217 -14.09 1.15 -1.20
CA THR A 217 -15.16 1.97 -0.59
C THR A 217 -16.14 2.50 -1.61
N GLY A 218 -15.65 2.89 -2.80
CA GLY A 218 -16.50 3.31 -3.93
C GLY A 218 -17.36 2.16 -4.44
N LEU A 219 -16.78 0.95 -4.57
CA LEU A 219 -17.54 -0.24 -4.99
C LEU A 219 -18.62 -0.63 -3.96
N SER A 220 -18.33 -0.52 -2.66
CA SER A 220 -19.33 -0.74 -1.61
C SER A 220 -20.47 0.29 -1.72
N LEU A 221 -20.15 1.58 -1.92
CA LEU A 221 -21.17 2.62 -2.17
C LEU A 221 -22.04 2.26 -3.38
N LEU A 222 -21.43 1.88 -4.50
CA LEU A 222 -22.15 1.49 -5.72
C LEU A 222 -23.06 0.28 -5.49
N LEU A 223 -22.63 -0.72 -4.72
CA LEU A 223 -23.48 -1.87 -4.34
C LEU A 223 -24.70 -1.42 -3.54
N HIS A 224 -24.55 -0.50 -2.60
CA HIS A 224 -25.66 0.05 -1.82
C HIS A 224 -26.60 0.89 -2.69
N CYS A 225 -26.06 1.71 -3.60
CA CYS A 225 -26.86 2.46 -4.57
C CYS A 225 -27.63 1.51 -5.51
N TYR A 226 -26.99 0.43 -5.99
CA TYR A 226 -27.68 -0.60 -6.77
C TYR A 226 -28.80 -1.28 -5.97
N GLN A 227 -28.61 -1.56 -4.68
CA GLN A 227 -29.67 -2.15 -3.87
C GLN A 227 -30.91 -1.24 -3.79
N ARG A 228 -30.72 0.08 -3.77
CA ARG A 228 -31.76 1.08 -3.75
C ARG A 228 -32.46 1.22 -5.12
N THR A 229 -31.69 1.39 -6.20
CA THR A 229 -32.22 1.77 -7.52
C THR A 229 -32.48 0.60 -8.46
N LYS A 230 -31.77 -0.53 -8.26
CA LYS A 230 -31.70 -1.68 -9.18
C LYS A 230 -31.20 -1.33 -10.58
N ASP A 231 -30.46 -0.22 -10.72
CA ASP A 231 -29.87 0.17 -11.99
C ASP A 231 -28.79 -0.84 -12.43
N PRO A 232 -28.95 -1.54 -13.57
CA PRO A 232 -28.03 -2.57 -14.02
C PRO A 232 -26.65 -2.02 -14.40
N HIS A 233 -26.54 -0.73 -14.78
CA HIS A 233 -25.28 -0.13 -15.13
C HIS A 233 -24.39 0.02 -13.89
N THR A 234 -24.96 0.44 -12.76
CA THR A 234 -24.26 0.51 -11.47
C THR A 234 -23.68 -0.86 -11.06
N LEU A 235 -24.44 -1.95 -11.21
CA LEU A 235 -23.93 -3.29 -10.93
C LEU A 235 -22.84 -3.72 -11.93
N THR A 236 -22.95 -3.32 -13.20
CA THR A 236 -21.95 -3.63 -14.23
C THR A 236 -20.60 -3.00 -13.88
N MET A 237 -20.57 -1.74 -13.43
CA MET A 237 -19.32 -1.09 -12.98
C MET A 237 -18.65 -1.88 -11.87
N VAL A 238 -19.40 -2.35 -10.89
CA VAL A 238 -18.88 -3.15 -9.77
C VAL A 238 -18.34 -4.48 -10.26
N ARG A 239 -19.14 -5.26 -11.01
CA ARG A 239 -18.75 -6.60 -11.48
C ARG A 239 -17.51 -6.54 -12.36
N THR A 240 -17.50 -5.66 -13.36
CA THR A 240 -16.35 -5.51 -14.27
C THR A 240 -15.07 -5.20 -13.49
N THR A 241 -15.15 -4.34 -12.47
CA THR A 241 -13.98 -3.98 -11.66
C THR A 241 -13.52 -5.13 -10.76
N LEU A 242 -14.43 -5.77 -10.04
CA LEU A 242 -14.09 -6.90 -9.16
C LEU A 242 -13.55 -8.09 -9.95
N ASP A 243 -14.17 -8.41 -11.09
CA ASP A 243 -13.74 -9.52 -11.96
C ASP A 243 -12.34 -9.25 -12.55
N ALA A 244 -12.07 -8.02 -13.00
CA ALA A 244 -10.77 -7.63 -13.53
C ALA A 244 -9.67 -7.67 -12.46
N MET A 245 -9.93 -7.17 -11.25
CA MET A 245 -8.98 -7.26 -10.15
C MET A 245 -8.70 -8.72 -9.74
N ALA A 246 -9.74 -9.57 -9.65
CA ALA A 246 -9.60 -10.98 -9.29
C ALA A 246 -8.89 -11.82 -10.38
N ALA A 247 -8.94 -11.38 -11.63
CA ALA A 247 -8.25 -12.03 -12.75
C ALA A 247 -6.82 -11.50 -12.94
N GLY A 248 -6.54 -10.26 -12.52
CA GLY A 248 -5.26 -9.58 -12.69
C GLY A 248 -4.16 -10.10 -11.77
N GLY A 249 -2.93 -9.65 -12.02
CA GLY A 249 -1.79 -9.96 -11.16
C GLY A 249 -1.77 -9.16 -9.85
N ILE A 250 -2.66 -8.18 -9.69
CA ILE A 250 -2.86 -7.49 -8.40
C ILE A 250 -3.40 -8.44 -7.32
N TYR A 251 -4.07 -9.52 -7.71
CA TYR A 251 -4.49 -10.60 -6.85
C TYR A 251 -3.43 -11.71 -6.82
N ASP A 252 -3.01 -12.12 -5.63
CA ASP A 252 -2.07 -13.24 -5.49
C ASP A 252 -2.80 -14.57 -5.67
N HIS A 253 -2.72 -15.13 -6.86
CA HIS A 253 -3.39 -16.38 -7.24
C HIS A 253 -2.92 -17.62 -6.46
N ILE A 254 -1.78 -17.55 -5.77
CA ILE A 254 -1.20 -18.67 -5.02
C ILE A 254 -1.48 -18.53 -3.52
N GLY A 255 -1.16 -17.40 -2.92
CA GLY A 255 -1.29 -17.19 -1.47
C GLY A 255 -2.57 -16.46 -1.06
N GLY A 256 -3.28 -15.87 -1.99
CA GLY A 256 -4.42 -15.00 -1.71
C GLY A 256 -4.02 -13.58 -1.31
N GLY A 257 -5.01 -12.73 -1.15
CA GLY A 257 -4.81 -11.32 -0.85
C GLY A 257 -4.45 -10.48 -2.07
N PHE A 258 -4.57 -9.17 -1.89
CA PHE A 258 -4.35 -8.17 -2.94
C PHE A 258 -3.13 -7.33 -2.63
N ALA A 259 -2.35 -7.03 -3.66
CA ALA A 259 -1.36 -5.97 -3.63
C ALA A 259 -2.06 -4.60 -3.61
N ARG A 260 -1.32 -3.55 -3.22
CA ARG A 260 -1.88 -2.24 -2.93
C ARG A 260 -2.47 -1.53 -4.15
N TYR A 261 -1.76 -1.53 -5.28
CA TYR A 261 -2.22 -0.92 -6.52
C TYR A 261 -1.58 -1.58 -7.75
N SER A 262 -2.18 -1.37 -8.91
CA SER A 262 -1.58 -1.77 -10.19
C SER A 262 -0.84 -0.59 -10.81
N THR A 263 0.37 -0.84 -11.30
CA THR A 263 1.17 0.16 -12.02
C THR A 263 0.65 0.41 -13.44
N ASP A 264 -0.14 -0.53 -13.98
CA ASP A 264 -0.79 -0.44 -15.28
C ASP A 264 -2.32 -0.37 -15.18
N GLU A 265 -2.98 -0.07 -16.29
CA GLU A 265 -4.44 0.06 -16.35
C GLU A 265 -5.19 -1.27 -16.38
N ARG A 266 -4.49 -2.41 -16.57
CA ARG A 266 -5.08 -3.75 -16.78
C ARG A 266 -5.07 -4.62 -15.52
N TRP A 267 -4.65 -4.10 -14.39
CA TRP A 267 -4.49 -4.81 -13.12
C TRP A 267 -3.43 -5.93 -13.15
N LEU A 268 -2.48 -5.88 -14.12
CA LEU A 268 -1.52 -6.95 -14.35
C LEU A 268 -0.28 -6.84 -13.47
N VAL A 269 0.42 -5.71 -13.51
CA VAL A 269 1.69 -5.53 -12.78
C VAL A 269 1.42 -4.73 -11.51
N PRO A 270 1.39 -5.37 -10.34
CA PRO A 270 1.15 -4.66 -9.11
C PRO A 270 2.42 -3.98 -8.59
N HIS A 271 2.24 -3.02 -7.69
CA HIS A 271 3.20 -2.72 -6.66
C HIS A 271 2.97 -3.74 -5.53
N PHE A 272 3.94 -4.65 -5.31
CA PHE A 272 3.71 -5.93 -4.64
C PHE A 272 3.45 -5.87 -3.12
N GLU A 273 3.52 -4.70 -2.48
CA GLU A 273 3.16 -4.56 -1.07
C GLU A 273 1.70 -4.94 -0.81
N LYS A 274 1.43 -5.61 0.31
CA LYS A 274 0.06 -5.95 0.73
C LYS A 274 -0.25 -5.29 2.07
N MET A 275 -1.25 -4.40 2.06
CA MET A 275 -1.64 -3.64 3.24
C MET A 275 -2.86 -4.29 3.91
N LEU A 276 -2.89 -4.29 5.24
CA LEU A 276 -4.02 -4.83 6.00
C LEU A 276 -5.34 -4.11 5.66
N TYR A 277 -5.32 -2.77 5.58
CA TYR A 277 -6.53 -1.99 5.30
C TYR A 277 -7.08 -2.24 3.90
N ASP A 278 -6.23 -2.38 2.87
CA ASP A 278 -6.66 -2.68 1.51
C ASP A 278 -7.34 -4.07 1.45
N ASN A 279 -6.69 -5.07 2.05
CA ASN A 279 -7.23 -6.43 2.08
C ASN A 279 -8.50 -6.54 2.92
N SER A 280 -8.64 -5.74 3.98
CA SER A 280 -9.86 -5.71 4.79
C SER A 280 -11.05 -5.13 4.03
N LEU A 281 -10.84 -4.00 3.35
CA LEU A 281 -11.88 -3.34 2.56
C LEU A 281 -12.26 -4.18 1.33
N LEU A 282 -11.27 -4.76 0.64
CA LEU A 282 -11.50 -5.64 -0.49
C LEU A 282 -12.24 -6.92 -0.10
N ALA A 283 -11.79 -7.63 0.94
CA ALA A 283 -12.50 -8.81 1.40
C ALA A 283 -13.97 -8.50 1.70
N ARG A 284 -14.24 -7.37 2.35
CA ARG A 284 -15.60 -6.93 2.67
C ARG A 284 -16.42 -6.66 1.41
N VAL A 285 -15.91 -5.92 0.45
CA VAL A 285 -16.67 -5.62 -0.78
C VAL A 285 -16.93 -6.88 -1.62
N TYR A 286 -16.02 -7.87 -1.62
CA TYR A 286 -16.28 -9.18 -2.23
C TYR A 286 -17.39 -9.96 -1.49
N VAL A 287 -17.48 -9.86 -0.16
CA VAL A 287 -18.61 -10.43 0.61
C VAL A 287 -19.92 -9.73 0.24
N GLU A 288 -19.95 -8.40 0.19
CA GLU A 288 -21.12 -7.62 -0.23
C GLU A 288 -21.55 -7.96 -1.66
N ALA A 289 -20.60 -8.08 -2.60
CA ALA A 289 -20.88 -8.47 -3.98
C ALA A 289 -21.45 -9.89 -4.08
N TYR A 290 -20.95 -10.84 -3.28
CA TYR A 290 -21.55 -12.18 -3.19
C TYR A 290 -23.00 -12.12 -2.69
N GLN A 291 -23.30 -11.33 -1.66
CA GLN A 291 -24.65 -11.19 -1.13
C GLN A 291 -25.62 -10.60 -2.17
N VAL A 292 -25.14 -9.70 -3.03
CA VAL A 292 -25.95 -9.07 -4.08
C VAL A 292 -26.16 -9.99 -5.30
N THR A 293 -25.13 -10.75 -5.68
CA THR A 293 -25.10 -11.48 -6.96
C THR A 293 -25.26 -12.98 -6.82
N GLY A 294 -24.92 -13.57 -5.68
CA GLY A 294 -24.83 -15.01 -5.50
C GLY A 294 -23.59 -15.65 -6.18
N ASP A 295 -22.68 -14.86 -6.74
CA ASP A 295 -21.53 -15.38 -7.48
C ASP A 295 -20.47 -15.98 -6.56
N HIS A 296 -20.26 -17.28 -6.69
CA HIS A 296 -19.32 -18.04 -5.86
C HIS A 296 -17.85 -17.65 -6.05
N ASN A 297 -17.48 -17.01 -7.16
CA ASN A 297 -16.13 -16.48 -7.33
C ASN A 297 -15.83 -15.37 -6.31
N TYR A 298 -16.80 -14.50 -6.04
CA TYR A 298 -16.62 -13.46 -5.01
C TYR A 298 -16.44 -14.06 -3.61
N ARG A 299 -17.21 -15.11 -3.29
CA ARG A 299 -17.01 -15.87 -2.05
C ARG A 299 -15.59 -16.46 -1.97
N ARG A 300 -15.11 -17.08 -3.06
CA ARG A 300 -13.75 -17.66 -3.13
C ARG A 300 -12.69 -16.60 -2.90
N VAL A 301 -12.74 -15.49 -3.61
CA VAL A 301 -11.75 -14.39 -3.49
C VAL A 301 -11.75 -13.80 -2.08
N ALA A 302 -12.93 -13.54 -1.50
CA ALA A 302 -13.05 -13.08 -0.11
C ALA A 302 -12.41 -14.07 0.88
N CYS A 303 -12.71 -15.37 0.75
CA CYS A 303 -12.15 -16.40 1.63
C CYS A 303 -10.62 -16.50 1.48
N GLU A 304 -10.10 -16.55 0.26
CA GLU A 304 -8.65 -16.64 0.02
C GLU A 304 -7.91 -15.40 0.54
N THR A 305 -8.52 -14.20 0.44
CA THR A 305 -7.97 -12.97 1.00
C THR A 305 -7.92 -13.02 2.54
N LEU A 306 -9.00 -13.47 3.18
CA LEU A 306 -9.07 -13.58 4.64
C LEU A 306 -8.17 -14.71 5.17
N ASP A 307 -8.06 -15.82 4.44
CA ASP A 307 -7.16 -16.93 4.80
C ASP A 307 -5.68 -16.49 4.69
N TYR A 308 -5.29 -15.63 3.71
CA TYR A 308 -3.98 -14.99 3.67
C TYR A 308 -3.69 -14.21 4.97
N ILE A 309 -4.62 -13.38 5.43
CA ILE A 309 -4.45 -12.61 6.68
C ILE A 309 -4.28 -13.55 7.88
N LEU A 310 -5.06 -14.64 7.94
CA LEU A 310 -4.94 -15.62 9.03
C LEU A 310 -3.60 -16.36 9.05
N ASN A 311 -3.05 -16.65 7.87
CA ASN A 311 -1.86 -17.48 7.74
C ASN A 311 -0.55 -16.66 7.82
N GLU A 312 -0.55 -15.43 7.29
CA GLU A 312 0.68 -14.67 7.07
C GLU A 312 0.74 -13.34 7.86
N MET A 313 -0.42 -12.79 8.28
CA MET A 313 -0.49 -11.47 8.90
C MET A 313 -1.17 -11.46 10.27
N THR A 314 -1.15 -12.57 10.99
CA THR A 314 -1.78 -12.66 12.33
C THR A 314 -0.72 -12.93 13.40
N SER A 315 -0.70 -12.09 14.43
CA SER A 315 0.20 -12.27 15.58
C SER A 315 -0.21 -13.48 16.44
N PRO A 316 0.72 -14.07 17.19
CA PRO A 316 0.40 -15.13 18.15
C PRO A 316 -0.65 -14.72 19.19
N GLU A 317 -0.73 -13.43 19.53
CA GLU A 317 -1.69 -12.86 20.49
C GLU A 317 -3.07 -12.67 19.87
N GLY A 318 -3.16 -12.54 18.54
CA GLY A 318 -4.41 -12.45 17.78
C GLY A 318 -4.65 -11.13 17.07
N GLY A 319 -3.78 -10.13 17.23
CA GLY A 319 -3.79 -8.91 16.42
C GLY A 319 -3.36 -9.18 14.98
N PHE A 320 -3.77 -8.33 14.05
CA PHE A 320 -3.35 -8.41 12.65
C PHE A 320 -2.23 -7.41 12.39
N TYR A 321 -1.16 -7.88 11.75
CA TYR A 321 -0.02 -7.07 11.33
C TYR A 321 -0.39 -6.09 10.21
N SER A 322 0.40 -5.02 10.03
CA SER A 322 0.01 -3.90 9.16
C SER A 322 0.28 -4.14 7.68
N ALA A 323 1.42 -4.72 7.32
CA ALA A 323 1.78 -4.88 5.91
C ALA A 323 2.83 -5.97 5.67
N THR A 324 2.90 -6.45 4.40
CA THR A 324 4.08 -7.12 3.86
C THR A 324 4.70 -6.24 2.77
N ASP A 325 6.03 -6.22 2.74
CA ASP A 325 6.81 -5.40 1.81
C ASP A 325 6.59 -5.79 0.34
N ALA A 326 6.86 -4.87 -0.58
CA ALA A 326 6.94 -5.16 -2.01
C ALA A 326 8.22 -5.93 -2.37
N ASP A 327 9.31 -5.68 -1.61
CA ASP A 327 10.65 -6.17 -1.89
C ASP A 327 10.93 -7.49 -1.13
N SER A 328 11.60 -8.40 -1.81
CA SER A 328 12.29 -9.53 -1.22
C SER A 328 13.76 -9.49 -1.66
N GLU A 329 14.69 -9.57 -0.70
CA GLU A 329 16.12 -9.46 -0.96
C GLU A 329 16.50 -8.18 -1.75
N GLY A 330 15.77 -7.08 -1.51
CA GLY A 330 15.97 -5.78 -2.17
C GLY A 330 15.49 -5.69 -3.62
N VAL A 331 14.74 -6.69 -4.10
CA VAL A 331 14.16 -6.73 -5.45
C VAL A 331 12.64 -6.80 -5.35
N GLU A 332 11.95 -5.83 -5.97
CA GLU A 332 10.50 -5.77 -6.00
C GLU A 332 9.91 -7.01 -6.68
N GLY A 333 8.87 -7.58 -6.11
CA GLY A 333 8.10 -8.69 -6.69
C GLY A 333 8.80 -10.06 -6.75
N LYS A 334 10.09 -10.16 -6.40
CA LYS A 334 10.89 -11.39 -6.51
C LYS A 334 10.23 -12.62 -5.88
N PHE A 335 9.55 -12.44 -4.75
CA PHE A 335 8.86 -13.52 -4.07
C PHE A 335 7.64 -14.05 -4.85
N PHE A 336 6.96 -13.20 -5.62
CA PHE A 336 5.65 -13.49 -6.20
C PHE A 336 5.70 -13.99 -7.65
N VAL A 337 6.76 -13.64 -8.40
CA VAL A 337 6.86 -13.95 -9.83
C VAL A 337 7.41 -15.34 -10.10
N TRP A 338 7.15 -15.87 -11.30
CA TRP A 338 7.50 -17.24 -11.69
C TRP A 338 8.08 -17.32 -13.09
N THR A 339 8.95 -18.31 -13.31
CA THR A 339 9.31 -18.80 -14.64
C THR A 339 8.60 -20.12 -14.94
N PRO A 340 8.49 -20.52 -16.23
CA PRO A 340 7.96 -21.84 -16.57
C PRO A 340 8.77 -22.98 -15.93
N GLU A 341 10.08 -22.82 -15.79
CA GLU A 341 11.00 -23.80 -15.18
C GLU A 341 10.71 -23.99 -13.69
N GLU A 342 10.48 -22.90 -12.96
CA GLU A 342 10.12 -22.96 -11.54
C GLU A 342 8.79 -23.67 -11.32
N ILE A 343 7.80 -23.44 -12.18
CA ILE A 343 6.50 -24.14 -12.13
C ILE A 343 6.68 -25.64 -12.39
N ARG A 344 7.46 -26.03 -13.41
CA ARG A 344 7.77 -27.44 -13.69
C ARG A 344 8.47 -28.11 -12.52
N ALA A 345 9.47 -27.44 -11.95
CA ALA A 345 10.19 -27.95 -10.78
C ALA A 345 9.29 -28.15 -9.55
N ALA A 346 8.37 -27.19 -9.31
CA ALA A 346 7.44 -27.25 -8.18
C ALA A 346 6.40 -28.38 -8.30
N LEU A 347 5.88 -28.61 -9.52
CA LEU A 347 4.79 -29.57 -9.73
C LEU A 347 5.26 -30.99 -10.01
N SER A 348 6.48 -31.20 -10.51
CA SER A 348 7.05 -32.50 -10.85
C SER A 348 6.21 -33.36 -11.85
N ASN A 349 5.17 -32.76 -12.46
CA ASN A 349 4.29 -33.34 -13.45
C ASN A 349 4.21 -32.40 -14.64
N GLU A 350 4.73 -32.82 -15.78
CA GLU A 350 4.85 -31.98 -16.97
C GLU A 350 3.49 -31.53 -17.52
N GLU A 351 2.48 -32.42 -17.48
CA GLU A 351 1.14 -32.11 -17.96
C GLU A 351 0.46 -31.08 -17.05
N ASP A 352 0.58 -31.24 -15.72
CA ASP A 352 0.06 -30.25 -14.76
C ASP A 352 0.78 -28.90 -14.92
N ALA A 353 2.11 -28.91 -15.09
CA ALA A 353 2.87 -27.69 -15.34
C ALA A 353 2.43 -27.00 -16.62
N ARG A 354 2.22 -27.73 -17.70
CA ARG A 354 1.72 -27.20 -18.99
C ARG A 354 0.33 -26.56 -18.81
N ARG A 355 -0.59 -27.21 -18.10
CA ARG A 355 -1.95 -26.70 -17.84
C ARG A 355 -1.92 -25.46 -16.96
N ILE A 356 -1.10 -25.45 -15.92
CA ILE A 356 -0.93 -24.30 -15.01
C ILE A 356 -0.30 -23.11 -15.74
N CYS A 357 0.75 -23.31 -16.55
CA CYS A 357 1.34 -22.25 -17.37
C CYS A 357 0.30 -21.67 -18.35
N ALA A 358 -0.51 -22.51 -18.99
CA ALA A 358 -1.56 -22.03 -19.89
C ALA A 358 -2.68 -21.26 -19.15
N TYR A 359 -3.04 -21.69 -17.95
CA TYR A 359 -4.11 -21.06 -17.17
C TYR A 359 -3.68 -19.68 -16.61
N TYR A 360 -2.46 -19.58 -16.09
CA TYR A 360 -1.93 -18.33 -15.52
C TYR A 360 -1.11 -17.50 -16.51
N ASP A 361 -1.18 -17.80 -17.80
CA ASP A 361 -0.49 -17.09 -18.89
C ASP A 361 1.03 -16.97 -18.68
N VAL A 362 1.66 -18.05 -18.22
CA VAL A 362 3.09 -18.11 -17.95
C VAL A 362 3.84 -18.52 -19.22
N THR A 363 4.73 -17.63 -19.66
CA THR A 363 5.51 -17.82 -20.90
C THR A 363 7.01 -17.68 -20.66
N ALA A 364 7.83 -18.18 -21.58
CA ALA A 364 9.28 -18.02 -21.52
C ALA A 364 9.74 -16.55 -21.69
N ALA A 365 8.94 -15.73 -22.38
CA ALA A 365 9.25 -14.31 -22.56
C ALA A 365 8.99 -13.48 -21.29
N GLY A 366 8.09 -13.97 -20.43
CA GLY A 366 7.60 -13.24 -19.29
C GLY A 366 6.61 -12.13 -19.68
N ASN A 367 5.90 -11.61 -18.68
CA ASN A 367 5.01 -10.46 -18.83
C ASN A 367 5.48 -9.23 -18.01
N TRP A 368 6.54 -9.39 -17.22
CA TRP A 368 7.20 -8.36 -16.45
C TRP A 368 8.67 -8.72 -16.20
N GLU A 369 9.63 -7.92 -16.66
CA GLU A 369 11.07 -8.06 -16.44
C GLU A 369 11.62 -9.49 -16.67
N HIS A 370 11.17 -10.15 -17.76
CA HIS A 370 11.48 -11.54 -18.11
C HIS A 370 10.95 -12.61 -17.13
N MET A 371 10.13 -12.21 -16.16
CA MET A 371 9.41 -13.06 -15.24
C MET A 371 7.91 -13.01 -15.53
N ASN A 372 7.12 -13.85 -14.86
CA ASN A 372 5.68 -13.83 -15.01
C ASN A 372 4.99 -13.50 -13.68
N VAL A 373 4.23 -12.41 -13.68
CA VAL A 373 3.17 -12.17 -12.71
C VAL A 373 1.99 -13.05 -13.11
N LEU A 374 1.55 -13.91 -12.21
CA LEU A 374 0.43 -14.82 -12.48
C LEU A 374 -0.88 -14.04 -12.62
N HIS A 375 -1.63 -14.33 -13.66
CA HIS A 375 -2.95 -13.76 -13.91
C HIS A 375 -3.79 -14.68 -14.79
N THR A 376 -5.09 -14.46 -14.84
CA THR A 376 -5.99 -15.26 -15.68
C THR A 376 -6.49 -14.44 -16.87
N ALA A 377 -5.72 -14.44 -17.96
CA ALA A 377 -6.04 -13.68 -19.17
C ALA A 377 -7.31 -14.17 -19.88
N LYS A 378 -7.68 -15.44 -19.65
CA LYS A 378 -8.83 -16.12 -20.26
C LYS A 378 -9.65 -16.84 -19.21
N SER A 379 -10.93 -17.05 -19.49
CA SER A 379 -11.78 -17.87 -18.63
C SER A 379 -11.31 -19.32 -18.55
N LEU A 380 -11.57 -19.99 -17.42
CA LEU A 380 -11.28 -21.41 -17.22
C LEU A 380 -11.79 -22.28 -18.39
N ALA A 381 -13.02 -22.04 -18.82
CA ALA A 381 -13.64 -22.79 -19.92
C ALA A 381 -12.92 -22.57 -21.26
N SER A 382 -12.43 -21.36 -21.52
CA SER A 382 -11.66 -21.05 -22.74
C SER A 382 -10.32 -21.79 -22.74
N VAL A 383 -9.59 -21.73 -21.61
CA VAL A 383 -8.30 -22.44 -21.48
C VAL A 383 -8.47 -23.94 -21.54
N ALA A 384 -9.48 -24.49 -20.88
CA ALA A 384 -9.80 -25.92 -20.94
C ALA A 384 -10.04 -26.39 -22.39
N LYS A 385 -10.81 -25.61 -23.17
CA LYS A 385 -11.05 -25.88 -24.60
C LYS A 385 -9.77 -25.85 -25.41
N GLU A 386 -8.89 -24.89 -25.20
CA GLU A 386 -7.58 -24.79 -25.89
C GLU A 386 -6.67 -25.96 -25.55
N LEU A 387 -6.73 -26.47 -24.33
CA LEU A 387 -5.95 -27.61 -23.85
C LEU A 387 -6.55 -28.96 -24.23
N GLY A 388 -7.80 -28.99 -24.74
CA GLY A 388 -8.51 -30.22 -25.08
C GLY A 388 -8.95 -31.03 -23.86
N VAL A 389 -9.23 -30.38 -22.74
CA VAL A 389 -9.70 -30.97 -21.49
C VAL A 389 -11.04 -30.36 -21.07
N THR A 390 -11.72 -30.98 -20.08
CA THR A 390 -12.93 -30.37 -19.52
C THR A 390 -12.58 -29.23 -18.50
N PRO A 391 -13.49 -28.29 -18.25
CA PRO A 391 -13.30 -27.28 -17.20
C PRO A 391 -13.06 -27.90 -15.81
N GLU A 392 -13.74 -29.01 -15.51
CA GLU A 392 -13.61 -29.75 -14.25
C GLU A 392 -12.22 -30.38 -14.10
N GLU A 393 -11.67 -30.95 -15.17
CA GLU A 393 -10.31 -31.52 -15.19
C GLU A 393 -9.25 -30.40 -14.99
N LEU A 394 -9.43 -29.25 -15.62
CA LEU A 394 -8.54 -28.11 -15.43
C LEU A 394 -8.65 -27.55 -14.00
N GLN A 395 -9.86 -27.41 -13.47
CA GLN A 395 -10.07 -26.98 -12.08
C GLN A 395 -9.40 -27.94 -11.09
N ALA A 396 -9.58 -29.25 -11.27
CA ALA A 396 -8.92 -30.26 -10.43
C ALA A 396 -7.38 -30.17 -10.53
N THR A 397 -6.84 -29.81 -11.70
CA THR A 397 -5.39 -29.54 -11.86
C THR A 397 -4.97 -28.31 -11.04
N ILE A 398 -5.72 -27.21 -11.11
CA ILE A 398 -5.45 -25.97 -10.35
C ILE A 398 -5.48 -26.27 -8.84
N ASP A 399 -6.53 -26.95 -8.37
CA ASP A 399 -6.74 -27.23 -6.95
C ASP A 399 -5.60 -28.08 -6.34
N ARG A 400 -5.10 -29.09 -7.06
CA ARG A 400 -3.95 -29.90 -6.57
C ARG A 400 -2.59 -29.19 -6.74
N SER A 401 -2.46 -28.31 -7.72
CA SER A 401 -1.20 -27.61 -8.01
C SER A 401 -0.96 -26.41 -7.09
N LYS A 402 -2.01 -25.68 -6.73
CA LYS A 402 -1.91 -24.46 -5.91
C LYS A 402 -1.19 -24.68 -4.56
N PRO A 403 -1.49 -25.73 -3.77
CA PRO A 403 -0.74 -26.04 -2.55
C PRO A 403 0.75 -26.36 -2.79
N LEU A 404 1.08 -27.02 -3.91
CA LEU A 404 2.47 -27.36 -4.26
C LEU A 404 3.26 -26.09 -4.64
N LEU A 405 2.65 -25.19 -5.41
CA LEU A 405 3.25 -23.89 -5.73
C LEU A 405 3.42 -23.03 -4.48
N TYR A 406 2.42 -23.00 -3.60
CA TYR A 406 2.54 -22.30 -2.32
C TYR A 406 3.71 -22.85 -1.48
N ALA A 407 3.82 -24.17 -1.36
CA ALA A 407 4.93 -24.81 -0.63
C ALA A 407 6.31 -24.56 -1.29
N ALA A 408 6.35 -24.48 -2.63
CA ALA A 408 7.59 -24.13 -3.34
C ALA A 408 7.96 -22.66 -3.09
N ARG A 409 7.00 -21.74 -3.16
CA ARG A 409 7.20 -20.31 -2.88
C ARG A 409 7.63 -20.05 -1.42
N ALA A 410 7.09 -20.79 -0.48
CA ALA A 410 7.44 -20.69 0.94
C ALA A 410 8.91 -21.01 1.25
N LYS A 411 9.67 -21.59 0.30
CA LYS A 411 11.12 -21.79 0.42
C LYS A 411 11.94 -20.60 -0.01
N ARG A 412 11.33 -19.61 -0.67
CA ARG A 412 11.96 -18.35 -1.02
C ARG A 412 12.08 -17.46 0.22
N VAL A 413 12.97 -16.47 0.17
CA VAL A 413 13.00 -15.42 1.21
C VAL A 413 11.71 -14.61 1.12
N PRO A 414 10.89 -14.57 2.18
CA PRO A 414 9.64 -13.81 2.13
C PRO A 414 9.91 -12.30 2.14
N PRO A 415 8.94 -11.49 1.67
CA PRO A 415 8.96 -10.06 1.87
C PRO A 415 9.04 -9.69 3.35
N GLY A 416 9.58 -8.52 3.66
CA GLY A 416 9.58 -7.98 5.02
C GLY A 416 8.17 -7.89 5.59
N LEU A 417 7.99 -8.30 6.84
CA LEU A 417 6.73 -8.16 7.57
C LEU A 417 6.81 -6.91 8.46
N ASP A 418 5.88 -5.99 8.27
CA ASP A 418 5.67 -4.89 9.20
C ASP A 418 4.70 -5.36 10.29
N ASP A 419 5.25 -5.70 11.45
CA ASP A 419 4.56 -6.35 12.56
C ASP A 419 3.83 -5.37 13.50
N LYS A 420 3.68 -4.11 13.12
CA LYS A 420 2.83 -3.16 13.85
C LYS A 420 1.38 -3.64 13.88
N VAL A 421 0.71 -3.44 15.00
CA VAL A 421 -0.73 -3.66 15.14
C VAL A 421 -1.43 -2.30 15.26
N ILE A 422 -1.93 -1.80 14.13
CA ILE A 422 -2.60 -0.50 14.05
C ILE A 422 -4.07 -0.68 14.38
N THR A 423 -4.55 -0.03 15.44
CA THR A 423 -5.91 -0.18 15.96
C THR A 423 -6.99 0.03 14.90
N ALA A 424 -6.90 1.11 14.12
CA ALA A 424 -7.89 1.44 13.09
C ALA A 424 -7.96 0.37 11.99
N TRP A 425 -6.81 -0.13 11.53
CA TRP A 425 -6.75 -1.16 10.47
C TRP A 425 -7.24 -2.51 10.98
N ASN A 426 -6.93 -2.83 12.24
CA ASN A 426 -7.48 -4.01 12.90
C ASN A 426 -9.00 -3.94 13.03
N GLY A 427 -9.56 -2.77 13.37
CA GLY A 427 -11.01 -2.56 13.39
C GLY A 427 -11.68 -2.86 12.06
N MET A 428 -11.05 -2.46 10.92
CA MET A 428 -11.54 -2.79 9.58
C MET A 428 -11.48 -4.30 9.30
N MET A 429 -10.36 -4.97 9.65
CA MET A 429 -10.20 -6.41 9.43
C MET A 429 -11.12 -7.23 10.34
N ILE A 430 -11.32 -6.83 11.60
CA ILE A 430 -12.30 -7.44 12.50
C ILE A 430 -13.69 -7.40 11.87
N SER A 431 -14.08 -6.26 11.29
CA SER A 431 -15.37 -6.11 10.61
C SER A 431 -15.49 -7.04 9.40
N ALA A 432 -14.45 -7.12 8.55
CA ALA A 432 -14.43 -8.01 7.39
C ALA A 432 -14.54 -9.50 7.79
N MET A 433 -13.75 -9.91 8.80
CA MET A 433 -13.77 -11.28 9.35
C MET A 433 -15.12 -11.62 9.96
N ALA A 434 -15.71 -10.72 10.74
CA ALA A 434 -17.02 -10.95 11.38
C ALA A 434 -18.12 -11.09 10.33
N GLU A 435 -18.13 -10.22 9.32
CA GLU A 435 -19.12 -10.25 8.24
C GLU A 435 -18.99 -11.51 7.37
N ALA A 436 -17.80 -11.86 6.91
CA ALA A 436 -17.55 -13.09 6.17
C ALA A 436 -17.91 -14.33 6.99
N GLY A 437 -17.56 -14.35 8.28
CA GLY A 437 -17.92 -15.44 9.19
C GLY A 437 -19.41 -15.63 9.37
N ARG A 438 -20.20 -14.55 9.30
CA ARG A 438 -21.66 -14.56 9.34
C ARG A 438 -22.26 -15.01 7.99
N VAL A 439 -21.83 -14.37 6.89
CA VAL A 439 -22.42 -14.57 5.56
C VAL A 439 -22.11 -15.96 5.01
N PHE A 440 -20.90 -16.46 5.22
CA PHE A 440 -20.46 -17.77 4.71
C PHE A 440 -20.63 -18.93 5.69
N ASP A 441 -21.09 -18.63 6.92
CA ASP A 441 -21.16 -19.56 8.05
C ASP A 441 -19.83 -20.27 8.34
N LEU A 442 -18.74 -19.50 8.41
CA LEU A 442 -17.39 -19.97 8.66
C LEU A 442 -16.89 -19.56 10.05
N PRO A 443 -16.95 -20.49 11.05
CA PRO A 443 -16.57 -20.19 12.43
C PRO A 443 -15.14 -19.69 12.61
N ARG A 444 -14.20 -20.06 11.71
CA ARG A 444 -12.80 -19.64 11.80
C ARG A 444 -12.66 -18.12 11.73
N TYR A 445 -13.41 -17.44 10.87
CA TYR A 445 -13.37 -15.98 10.76
C TYR A 445 -14.02 -15.28 11.95
N ARG A 446 -15.15 -15.80 12.46
CA ARG A 446 -15.77 -15.25 13.70
C ARG A 446 -14.83 -15.34 14.89
N LYS A 447 -14.13 -16.47 15.06
CA LYS A 447 -13.13 -16.66 16.12
C LYS A 447 -11.94 -15.73 15.96
N ALA A 448 -11.45 -15.51 14.75
CA ALA A 448 -10.36 -14.59 14.48
C ALA A 448 -10.76 -13.14 14.81
N ALA A 449 -11.95 -12.71 14.37
CA ALA A 449 -12.49 -11.40 14.70
C ALA A 449 -12.60 -11.20 16.23
N GLN A 450 -13.10 -12.20 16.96
CA GLN A 450 -13.21 -12.13 18.40
C GLN A 450 -11.85 -12.05 19.09
N ARG A 451 -10.87 -12.89 18.71
CA ARG A 451 -9.52 -12.83 19.27
C ARG A 451 -8.85 -11.49 19.03
N ALA A 452 -8.95 -10.94 17.84
CA ALA A 452 -8.37 -9.64 17.53
C ALA A 452 -9.06 -8.51 18.32
N CYS A 453 -10.38 -8.54 18.47
CA CYS A 453 -11.13 -7.61 19.30
C CYS A 453 -10.70 -7.69 20.77
N ASP A 454 -10.61 -8.90 21.32
CA ASP A 454 -10.17 -9.11 22.71
C ASP A 454 -8.74 -8.59 22.92
N PHE A 455 -7.83 -8.85 21.95
CA PHE A 455 -6.46 -8.33 21.99
C PHE A 455 -6.43 -6.79 22.01
N LEU A 456 -7.18 -6.11 21.14
CA LEU A 456 -7.22 -4.64 21.11
C LEU A 456 -7.75 -4.09 22.45
N LEU A 457 -8.85 -4.65 22.96
CA LEU A 457 -9.49 -4.17 24.17
C LEU A 457 -8.67 -4.44 25.44
N THR A 458 -7.88 -5.50 25.47
CA THR A 458 -7.08 -5.85 26.65
C THR A 458 -5.66 -5.28 26.61
N THR A 459 -5.04 -5.17 25.42
CA THR A 459 -3.63 -4.84 25.29
C THR A 459 -3.41 -3.39 24.84
N LEU A 460 -4.25 -2.87 23.93
CA LEU A 460 -4.08 -1.53 23.37
C LEU A 460 -4.94 -0.47 24.06
N SER A 461 -5.89 -0.87 24.91
CA SER A 461 -6.69 0.09 25.69
C SER A 461 -5.88 0.72 26.82
N LYS A 462 -5.95 2.04 26.91
CA LYS A 462 -5.42 2.79 28.05
C LYS A 462 -6.33 2.70 29.28
N PRO A 463 -5.82 3.01 30.50
CA PRO A 463 -6.65 2.98 31.71
C PRO A 463 -7.89 3.88 31.66
N ASP A 464 -7.88 4.91 30.82
CA ASP A 464 -9.00 5.83 30.59
C ASP A 464 -9.99 5.35 29.53
N GLY A 465 -9.81 4.13 28.98
CA GLY A 465 -10.66 3.50 27.99
C GLY A 465 -10.39 3.93 26.54
N ARG A 466 -9.38 4.75 26.27
CA ARG A 466 -8.95 5.07 24.89
C ARG A 466 -8.14 3.90 24.31
N LEU A 467 -8.36 3.63 23.02
CA LEU A 467 -7.57 2.72 22.21
C LEU A 467 -6.39 3.45 21.59
#